data_15a082a0d06114a70f01b442bf372476
#
_entry.id   15a082a0d06114a70f01b442bf372476
#
_cell.length_a   1.000
_cell.length_b   1.000
_cell.length_c   1.000
_cell.angle_alpha   90.00
_cell.angle_beta   90.00
_cell.angle_gamma   90.00
#
_symmetry.space_group_name_H-M   'P 1'
#
loop_
_entity.id
_entity.type
_entity.pdbx_description
1 polymer ?
#
loop_
_entity_poly.entity_id
_entity_poly.type
_entity_poly.pdbx_seq_one_letter_code
_entity_poly.pdbx_strand_id
1 'polypeptide(L)'
;MALIIADIDYMPRVSAQANNNAPSVWAFSGVHADGSVPDSLEEIVEEGYFDLMISSLTAGDVILVHTGGTVTILEVVTATTTVQTRVQGKVNQVRTTSGYVIQGFESVELAHASVAIAAVIADAENHTGLFIVKNTSASGVIEHTLTLASGTFDGTHNVATLNAPKEALCVYFDSAGNGTIIENVGGVVLS
;
A
#
# COMPACT_ATOMS: atom_id res chain seq x y z
N MET A 1 9.66 9.37 -4.06
CA MET A 1 10.20 10.77 -3.88
C MET A 1 9.83 11.19 -2.47
N ALA A 2 10.61 11.98 -1.77
CA ALA A 2 10.23 12.44 -0.41
C ALA A 2 9.48 13.77 -0.51
N LEU A 3 8.57 14.00 0.45
CA LEU A 3 7.90 15.28 0.62
C LEU A 3 8.94 16.41 0.70
N ILE A 4 8.73 17.49 -0.02
CA ILE A 4 9.62 18.67 0.03
C ILE A 4 9.03 19.74 0.95
N ILE A 5 9.90 20.61 1.49
CA ILE A 5 9.49 21.64 2.49
C ILE A 5 8.36 22.53 1.94
N ALA A 6 8.34 22.84 0.66
CA ALA A 6 7.29 23.65 0.03
C ALA A 6 5.89 22.99 0.09
N ASP A 7 5.82 21.67 0.15
CA ASP A 7 4.55 20.94 0.18
C ASP A 7 3.97 20.87 1.60
N ILE A 8 4.80 21.03 2.63
CA ILE A 8 4.35 21.05 4.04
C ILE A 8 3.43 22.24 4.31
N ASP A 9 3.66 23.39 3.68
CA ASP A 9 2.81 24.59 3.83
C ASP A 9 1.38 24.37 3.35
N TYR A 10 1.16 23.30 2.55
CA TYR A 10 -0.13 22.88 2.03
C TYR A 10 -0.78 21.72 2.80
N MET A 11 -0.26 21.37 3.97
CA MET A 11 -0.80 20.30 4.82
C MET A 11 -1.44 20.87 6.09
N PRO A 12 -2.61 21.52 6.00
CA PRO A 12 -3.28 22.07 7.16
C PRO A 12 -3.83 20.96 8.05
N ARG A 13 -3.74 21.17 9.34
CA ARG A 13 -4.46 20.37 10.33
C ARG A 13 -5.94 20.76 10.27
N VAL A 14 -6.79 19.85 9.83
CA VAL A 14 -8.24 20.10 9.62
C VAL A 14 -9.00 20.00 10.95
N SER A 15 -8.56 19.16 11.87
CA SER A 15 -9.12 19.09 13.22
C SER A 15 -8.01 19.00 14.26
N ALA A 16 -8.07 19.88 15.26
CA ALA A 16 -7.27 19.78 16.45
C ALA A 16 -8.18 19.34 17.60
N GLN A 17 -7.86 18.22 18.25
CA GLN A 17 -8.57 17.85 19.46
C GLN A 17 -8.00 18.56 20.68
N ALA A 18 -8.88 18.85 21.63
CA ALA A 18 -8.50 19.53 22.87
C ALA A 18 -7.61 18.67 23.81
N ASN A 19 -7.51 17.38 23.55
CA ASN A 19 -6.67 16.43 24.30
C ASN A 19 -5.57 15.89 23.41
N ASN A 20 -4.32 15.95 23.86
CA ASN A 20 -3.13 15.47 23.17
C ASN A 20 -3.12 13.97 22.79
N ASN A 21 -4.14 13.21 23.15
CA ASN A 21 -4.22 11.75 22.93
C ASN A 21 -5.23 11.36 21.84
N ALA A 22 -5.84 12.32 21.16
CA ALA A 22 -6.80 11.99 20.13
C ALA A 22 -6.21 12.23 18.73
N PRO A 23 -6.51 11.37 17.76
CA PRO A 23 -6.03 11.49 16.40
C PRO A 23 -6.38 12.84 15.78
N SER A 24 -5.46 13.41 15.04
CA SER A 24 -5.68 14.62 14.24
C SER A 24 -6.04 14.26 12.82
N VAL A 25 -6.76 15.15 12.15
CA VAL A 25 -7.03 15.00 10.71
C VAL A 25 -6.24 16.07 9.96
N TRP A 26 -5.47 15.64 8.99
CA TRP A 26 -4.64 16.45 8.13
C TRP A 26 -5.17 16.40 6.70
N ALA A 27 -4.96 17.44 5.92
CA ALA A 27 -5.24 17.42 4.49
C ALA A 27 -3.94 17.61 3.72
N PHE A 28 -3.71 16.79 2.72
CA PHE A 28 -2.54 16.82 1.86
C PHE A 28 -2.98 16.79 0.39
N SER A 29 -2.38 17.64 -0.42
CA SER A 29 -2.52 17.60 -1.87
C SER A 29 -1.20 17.13 -2.48
N GLY A 30 -1.26 16.06 -3.27
CA GLY A 30 -0.10 15.60 -4.04
C GLY A 30 0.31 16.55 -5.18
N VAL A 31 -0.37 17.69 -5.33
CA VAL A 31 -0.02 18.72 -6.32
C VAL A 31 1.08 19.60 -5.74
N HIS A 32 2.23 19.61 -6.38
CA HIS A 32 3.35 20.46 -5.95
C HIS A 32 3.07 21.94 -6.21
N ALA A 33 3.55 22.79 -5.29
CA ALA A 33 3.40 24.24 -5.39
C ALA A 33 4.10 24.85 -6.61
N ASP A 34 5.14 24.19 -7.12
CA ASP A 34 5.89 24.62 -8.29
C ASP A 34 5.28 24.18 -9.63
N GLY A 35 4.14 23.47 -9.59
CA GLY A 35 3.44 22.98 -10.77
C GLY A 35 4.08 21.76 -11.42
N SER A 36 5.01 21.08 -10.74
CA SER A 36 5.55 19.80 -11.20
C SER A 36 4.48 18.71 -11.21
N VAL A 37 4.81 17.55 -11.77
CA VAL A 37 3.87 16.41 -11.84
C VAL A 37 3.49 16.01 -10.42
N PRO A 38 2.18 15.90 -10.12
CA PRO A 38 1.72 15.47 -8.79
C PRO A 38 2.29 14.10 -8.43
N ASP A 39 2.65 13.91 -7.16
CA ASP A 39 3.06 12.61 -6.67
C ASP A 39 1.91 11.61 -6.79
N SER A 40 2.22 10.41 -7.20
CA SER A 40 1.27 9.30 -7.25
C SER A 40 0.94 8.83 -5.82
N LEU A 41 -0.21 8.19 -5.66
CA LEU A 41 -0.55 7.57 -4.36
C LEU A 41 0.52 6.54 -3.95
N GLU A 42 1.12 5.84 -4.91
CA GLU A 42 2.19 4.87 -4.69
C GLU A 42 3.43 5.50 -4.03
N GLU A 43 3.83 6.68 -4.48
CA GLU A 43 4.93 7.42 -3.88
C GLU A 43 4.57 8.00 -2.52
N ILE A 44 3.33 8.48 -2.37
CA ILE A 44 2.86 9.11 -1.13
C ILE A 44 2.75 8.11 0.03
N VAL A 45 2.47 6.85 -0.24
CA VAL A 45 2.37 5.81 0.80
C VAL A 45 3.71 5.13 1.12
N GLU A 46 4.78 5.47 0.41
CA GLU A 46 6.12 4.95 0.74
C GLU A 46 6.54 5.37 2.16
N GLU A 47 7.21 4.45 2.85
CA GLU A 47 7.78 4.73 4.15
C GLU A 47 8.73 5.94 4.09
N GLY A 48 8.54 6.88 5.01
CA GLY A 48 9.35 8.08 5.09
C GLY A 48 8.91 9.23 4.18
N TYR A 49 7.87 9.06 3.37
CA TYR A 49 7.37 10.16 2.55
C TYR A 49 7.04 11.40 3.40
N PHE A 50 6.41 11.21 4.55
CA PHE A 50 6.02 12.29 5.47
C PHE A 50 7.06 12.57 6.59
N ASP A 51 8.31 12.14 6.47
CA ASP A 51 9.32 12.28 7.53
C ASP A 51 9.58 13.74 7.93
N LEU A 52 9.41 14.69 7.04
CA LEU A 52 9.49 16.12 7.36
C LEU A 52 8.40 16.57 8.35
N MET A 53 7.32 15.81 8.48
CA MET A 53 6.21 16.05 9.40
C MET A 53 6.28 15.21 10.69
N ILE A 54 7.36 14.47 10.90
CA ILE A 54 7.49 13.51 12.01
C ILE A 54 7.26 14.12 13.41
N SER A 55 7.63 15.39 13.58
CA SER A 55 7.41 16.11 14.84
C SER A 55 5.95 16.54 15.07
N SER A 56 5.12 16.49 14.04
CA SER A 56 3.73 16.96 14.04
C SER A 56 2.73 15.83 13.96
N LEU A 57 3.11 14.71 13.35
CA LEU A 57 2.28 13.52 13.18
C LEU A 57 2.42 12.59 14.40
N THR A 58 1.33 11.89 14.70
CA THR A 58 1.27 10.91 15.77
C THR A 58 0.57 9.66 15.26
N ALA A 59 0.95 8.48 15.76
CA ALA A 59 0.27 7.24 15.42
C ALA A 59 -1.24 7.35 15.67
N GLY A 60 -2.03 6.93 14.69
CA GLY A 60 -3.48 7.09 14.67
C GLY A 60 -3.98 8.37 13.99
N ASP A 61 -3.12 9.34 13.67
CA ASP A 61 -3.52 10.50 12.87
C ASP A 61 -4.02 10.06 11.48
N VAL A 62 -4.92 10.84 10.92
CA VAL A 62 -5.52 10.60 9.61
C VAL A 62 -5.07 11.69 8.65
N ILE A 63 -4.63 11.27 7.47
CA ILE A 63 -4.26 12.18 6.38
C ILE A 63 -5.22 11.98 5.22
N LEU A 64 -5.95 13.03 4.84
CA LEU A 64 -6.78 13.05 3.64
C LEU A 64 -5.88 13.45 2.46
N VAL A 65 -5.56 12.52 1.61
CA VAL A 65 -4.69 12.73 0.44
C VAL A 65 -5.55 12.94 -0.79
N HIS A 66 -5.38 14.07 -1.47
CA HIS A 66 -5.98 14.32 -2.78
C HIS A 66 -4.90 14.22 -3.86
N THR A 67 -4.98 13.20 -4.70
CA THR A 67 -4.11 13.01 -5.87
C THR A 67 -4.88 12.38 -7.02
N GLY A 68 -4.54 12.73 -8.27
CA GLY A 68 -5.17 12.18 -9.45
C GLY A 68 -6.70 12.36 -9.52
N GLY A 69 -7.26 13.39 -8.85
CA GLY A 69 -8.71 13.63 -8.78
C GLY A 69 -9.44 12.72 -7.77
N THR A 70 -8.72 11.97 -6.96
CA THR A 70 -9.28 11.04 -5.96
C THR A 70 -8.83 11.46 -4.57
N VAL A 71 -9.70 11.28 -3.59
CA VAL A 71 -9.35 11.42 -2.16
C VAL A 71 -9.14 10.05 -1.57
N THR A 72 -7.95 9.84 -1.00
CA THR A 72 -7.58 8.63 -0.27
C THR A 72 -7.36 8.99 1.20
N ILE A 73 -7.77 8.09 2.08
CA ILE A 73 -7.58 8.24 3.52
C ILE A 73 -6.37 7.41 3.93
N LEU A 74 -5.37 8.04 4.51
CA LEU A 74 -4.23 7.36 5.14
C LEU A 74 -4.35 7.47 6.67
N GLU A 75 -3.90 6.44 7.36
CA GLU A 75 -3.68 6.45 8.80
C GLU A 75 -2.18 6.41 9.06
N VAL A 76 -1.70 7.22 9.98
CA VAL A 76 -0.32 7.17 10.46
C VAL A 76 -0.17 5.96 11.39
N VAL A 77 0.64 4.99 11.00
CA VAL A 77 0.90 3.76 11.78
C VAL A 77 1.96 4.05 12.84
N THR A 78 3.03 4.74 12.45
CA THR A 78 4.10 5.18 13.36
C THR A 78 4.69 6.51 12.89
N ALA A 79 5.18 7.30 13.83
CA ALA A 79 5.89 8.55 13.58
C ALA A 79 6.98 8.75 14.65
N THR A 80 7.93 7.82 14.76
CA THR A 80 9.02 7.87 15.77
C THR A 80 10.37 8.18 15.16
N THR A 81 10.86 7.33 14.27
CA THR A 81 12.10 7.50 13.49
C THR A 81 11.81 7.75 12.03
N THR A 82 10.76 7.16 11.53
CA THR A 82 10.18 7.32 10.19
C THR A 82 8.68 7.42 10.32
N VAL A 83 8.04 8.10 9.38
CA VAL A 83 6.57 8.11 9.27
C VAL A 83 6.16 6.99 8.35
N GLN A 84 5.39 6.05 8.91
CA GLN A 84 4.73 5.01 8.14
C GLN A 84 3.24 5.29 8.11
N THR A 85 2.66 5.19 6.92
CA THR A 85 1.22 5.35 6.72
C THR A 85 0.64 4.08 6.11
N ARG A 86 -0.67 3.89 6.33
CA ARG A 86 -1.44 2.85 5.65
C ARG A 86 -2.71 3.44 5.07
N VAL A 87 -3.13 2.92 3.94
CA VAL A 87 -4.40 3.32 3.32
C VAL A 87 -5.56 2.77 4.13
N GLN A 88 -6.51 3.63 4.47
CA GLN A 88 -7.76 3.23 5.10
C GLN A 88 -8.78 2.79 4.04
N GLY A 89 -9.28 1.57 4.18
CA GLY A 89 -10.19 0.97 3.22
C GLY A 89 -9.48 0.18 2.11
N LYS A 90 -10.23 -0.59 1.36
CA LYS A 90 -9.67 -1.38 0.24
C LYS A 90 -9.44 -0.46 -0.95
N VAL A 91 -8.19 -0.21 -1.29
CA VAL A 91 -7.79 0.46 -2.51
C VAL A 91 -7.30 -0.59 -3.50
N ASN A 92 -7.87 -0.56 -4.70
CA ASN A 92 -7.34 -1.37 -5.79
C ASN A 92 -6.16 -0.63 -6.42
N GLN A 93 -4.96 -1.20 -6.31
CA GLN A 93 -3.73 -0.61 -6.82
C GLN A 93 -3.23 -1.40 -8.03
N VAL A 94 -2.98 -0.70 -9.13
CA VAL A 94 -2.34 -1.29 -10.30
C VAL A 94 -0.83 -1.09 -10.19
N ARG A 95 -0.07 -2.19 -10.13
CA ARG A 95 1.38 -2.17 -10.01
C ARG A 95 2.03 -2.57 -11.33
N THR A 96 2.92 -1.73 -11.80
CA THR A 96 3.61 -1.91 -13.09
C THR A 96 5.12 -2.05 -12.93
N THR A 97 5.65 -1.86 -11.73
CA THR A 97 7.08 -1.94 -11.41
C THR A 97 7.38 -3.08 -10.45
N SER A 98 8.56 -3.68 -10.59
CA SER A 98 9.05 -4.72 -9.69
C SER A 98 9.67 -4.14 -8.42
N GLY A 99 9.67 -4.94 -7.34
CA GLY A 99 10.27 -4.56 -6.04
C GLY A 99 9.34 -3.72 -5.16
N TYR A 100 8.06 -3.62 -5.52
CA TYR A 100 7.09 -2.86 -4.74
C TYR A 100 6.72 -3.59 -3.44
N VAL A 101 6.74 -2.84 -2.33
CA VAL A 101 6.23 -3.30 -1.04
C VAL A 101 4.75 -2.91 -0.93
N ILE A 102 3.88 -3.92 -0.89
CA ILE A 102 2.43 -3.72 -0.80
C ILE A 102 2.09 -3.26 0.61
N GLN A 103 1.37 -2.15 0.69
CA GLN A 103 0.90 -1.58 1.94
C GLN A 103 -0.38 -2.28 2.43
N GLY A 104 -0.67 -2.19 3.72
CA GLY A 104 -1.86 -2.81 4.31
C GLY A 104 -3.17 -2.36 3.64
N PHE A 105 -4.14 -3.28 3.52
CA PHE A 105 -5.49 -3.05 2.97
C PHE A 105 -5.59 -2.83 1.45
N GLU A 106 -4.57 -3.14 0.69
CA GLU A 106 -4.62 -3.05 -0.76
C GLU A 106 -5.12 -4.35 -1.39
N SER A 107 -5.96 -4.23 -2.42
CA SER A 107 -6.11 -5.24 -3.47
C SER A 107 -5.18 -4.85 -4.61
N VAL A 108 -4.42 -5.78 -5.15
CA VAL A 108 -3.34 -5.46 -6.08
C VAL A 108 -3.54 -6.11 -7.44
N GLU A 109 -3.42 -5.30 -8.48
CA GLU A 109 -3.33 -5.77 -9.86
C GLU A 109 -1.87 -5.66 -10.33
N LEU A 110 -1.27 -6.79 -10.66
CA LEU A 110 0.07 -6.85 -11.26
C LEU A 110 -0.09 -6.78 -12.79
N ALA A 111 0.36 -5.67 -13.39
CA ALA A 111 0.10 -5.38 -14.79
C ALA A 111 1.37 -4.96 -15.51
N HIS A 112 2.05 -5.90 -16.19
CA HIS A 112 3.16 -5.58 -17.07
C HIS A 112 3.21 -6.55 -18.24
N ALA A 113 3.38 -6.01 -19.46
CA ALA A 113 3.31 -6.80 -20.69
C ALA A 113 4.62 -7.57 -20.99
N SER A 114 5.74 -7.22 -20.38
CA SER A 114 7.06 -7.76 -20.77
C SER A 114 8.05 -7.94 -19.61
N VAL A 115 7.74 -7.48 -18.41
CA VAL A 115 8.63 -7.57 -17.25
C VAL A 115 7.88 -8.26 -16.09
N ALA A 116 8.53 -9.24 -15.47
CA ALA A 116 8.03 -9.86 -14.25
C ALA A 116 8.01 -8.85 -13.09
N ILE A 117 6.88 -8.73 -12.44
CA ILE A 117 6.74 -7.93 -11.21
C ILE A 117 6.98 -8.88 -10.04
N ALA A 118 7.94 -8.54 -9.19
CA ALA A 118 8.13 -9.14 -7.88
C ALA A 118 7.61 -8.15 -6.84
N ALA A 119 6.45 -8.44 -6.26
CA ALA A 119 5.86 -7.66 -5.18
C ALA A 119 6.11 -8.34 -3.83
N VAL A 120 6.15 -7.56 -2.77
CA VAL A 120 6.41 -8.07 -1.41
C VAL A 120 5.37 -7.50 -0.45
N ILE A 121 4.85 -8.35 0.42
CA ILE A 121 4.16 -7.96 1.64
C ILE A 121 5.19 -8.08 2.77
N ALA A 122 5.64 -6.96 3.34
CA ALA A 122 6.66 -6.96 4.38
C ALA A 122 6.15 -7.59 5.68
N ASP A 123 4.95 -7.18 6.11
CA ASP A 123 4.31 -7.62 7.34
C ASP A 123 2.88 -8.05 7.06
N ALA A 124 2.65 -9.36 6.92
CA ALA A 124 1.33 -9.90 6.59
C ALA A 124 0.29 -9.63 7.69
N GLU A 125 0.71 -9.46 8.93
CA GLU A 125 -0.14 -9.06 10.06
C GLU A 125 -0.80 -7.68 9.87
N ASN A 126 -0.18 -6.78 9.09
CA ASN A 126 -0.74 -5.47 8.75
C ASN A 126 -1.83 -5.57 7.66
N HIS A 127 -2.02 -6.75 7.08
CA HIS A 127 -3.02 -7.02 6.04
C HIS A 127 -4.22 -7.83 6.57
N THR A 128 -4.49 -7.77 7.87
CA THR A 128 -5.61 -8.51 8.49
C THR A 128 -6.91 -8.32 7.71
N GLY A 129 -7.55 -9.43 7.36
CA GLY A 129 -8.75 -9.49 6.55
C GLY A 129 -8.53 -10.00 5.14
N LEU A 130 -9.41 -9.63 4.23
CA LEU A 130 -9.40 -10.14 2.86
C LEU A 130 -8.41 -9.36 1.99
N PHE A 131 -7.50 -10.07 1.35
CA PHE A 131 -6.53 -9.56 0.39
C PHE A 131 -6.74 -10.24 -0.96
N ILE A 132 -6.61 -9.48 -2.04
CA ILE A 132 -6.73 -10.01 -3.41
C ILE A 132 -5.55 -9.54 -4.23
N VAL A 133 -4.87 -10.46 -4.89
CA VAL A 133 -3.88 -10.18 -5.93
C VAL A 133 -4.34 -10.78 -7.25
N LYS A 134 -4.13 -10.07 -8.36
CA LYS A 134 -4.54 -10.49 -9.69
C LYS A 134 -3.48 -10.14 -10.73
N ASN A 135 -3.24 -11.04 -11.67
CA ASN A 135 -2.47 -10.74 -12.88
C ASN A 135 -3.40 -10.16 -13.95
N THR A 136 -3.24 -8.87 -14.25
CA THR A 136 -4.02 -8.16 -15.28
C THR A 136 -3.21 -7.86 -16.54
N SER A 137 -2.03 -8.46 -16.69
CA SER A 137 -1.23 -8.35 -17.90
C SER A 137 -2.02 -8.78 -19.15
N ALA A 138 -1.90 -7.98 -20.22
CA ALA A 138 -2.74 -8.18 -21.42
C ALA A 138 -2.35 -9.40 -22.25
N SER A 139 -1.09 -9.85 -22.18
CA SER A 139 -0.58 -10.98 -22.98
C SER A 139 0.73 -11.53 -22.41
N GLY A 140 1.02 -12.78 -22.76
CA GLY A 140 2.30 -13.41 -22.48
C GLY A 140 2.31 -14.25 -21.20
N VAL A 141 3.30 -15.12 -21.14
CA VAL A 141 3.63 -15.91 -19.96
C VAL A 141 4.61 -15.09 -19.14
N ILE A 142 4.11 -14.14 -18.35
CA ILE A 142 4.93 -13.36 -17.47
C ILE A 142 4.59 -13.78 -16.06
N GLU A 143 5.56 -14.36 -15.39
CA GLU A 143 5.42 -14.80 -14.01
C GLU A 143 5.58 -13.61 -13.06
N HIS A 144 4.45 -13.11 -12.58
CA HIS A 144 4.47 -12.18 -11.45
C HIS A 144 4.51 -12.96 -10.14
N THR A 145 5.27 -12.47 -9.19
CA THR A 145 5.36 -13.08 -7.86
C THR A 145 4.90 -12.12 -6.78
N LEU A 146 4.23 -12.68 -5.78
CA LEU A 146 3.94 -12.03 -4.51
C LEU A 146 4.60 -12.84 -3.40
N THR A 147 5.48 -12.20 -2.64
CA THR A 147 6.20 -12.83 -1.54
C THR A 147 5.76 -12.24 -0.21
N LEU A 148 5.47 -13.09 0.76
CA LEU A 148 5.34 -12.68 2.16
C LEU A 148 6.73 -12.71 2.79
N ALA A 149 7.23 -11.58 3.29
CA ALA A 149 8.48 -11.52 4.03
C ALA A 149 8.34 -12.16 5.42
N SER A 150 7.13 -12.12 5.99
CA SER A 150 6.72 -12.83 7.20
C SER A 150 5.37 -13.52 6.98
N GLY A 151 5.11 -14.62 7.68
CA GLY A 151 3.86 -15.38 7.54
C GLY A 151 3.83 -16.31 6.32
N THR A 152 2.67 -16.89 6.07
CA THR A 152 2.45 -17.86 4.98
C THR A 152 1.07 -17.66 4.36
N PHE A 153 0.88 -18.08 3.09
CA PHE A 153 -0.42 -18.05 2.42
C PHE A 153 -1.38 -19.16 2.86
N ASP A 154 -0.82 -20.31 3.28
CA ASP A 154 -1.59 -21.54 3.55
C ASP A 154 -1.01 -22.35 4.72
N GLY A 155 -0.23 -21.72 5.59
CA GLY A 155 0.49 -22.37 6.68
C GLY A 155 1.85 -22.97 6.28
N THR A 156 2.24 -22.94 5.00
CA THR A 156 3.46 -23.58 4.49
C THR A 156 4.22 -22.68 3.51
N HIS A 157 3.54 -22.09 2.55
CA HIS A 157 4.14 -21.37 1.42
C HIS A 157 4.09 -19.87 1.63
N ASN A 158 5.15 -19.17 1.26
CA ASN A 158 5.22 -17.72 1.37
C ASN A 158 5.38 -16.99 0.01
N VAL A 159 5.39 -17.73 -1.10
CA VAL A 159 5.41 -17.15 -2.44
C VAL A 159 4.19 -17.60 -3.22
N ALA A 160 3.52 -16.66 -3.88
CA ALA A 160 2.47 -16.92 -4.85
C ALA A 160 2.95 -16.47 -6.22
N THR A 161 2.94 -17.38 -7.20
CA THR A 161 3.35 -17.13 -8.59
C THR A 161 2.12 -17.11 -9.48
N LEU A 162 1.87 -15.96 -10.12
CA LEU A 162 0.82 -15.74 -11.08
C LEU A 162 1.45 -15.77 -12.48
N ASN A 163 1.34 -16.91 -13.17
CA ASN A 163 2.07 -17.18 -14.41
C ASN A 163 1.23 -17.03 -15.68
N ALA A 164 -0.04 -16.71 -15.54
CA ALA A 164 -0.95 -16.48 -16.66
C ALA A 164 -1.87 -15.27 -16.43
N PRO A 165 -2.31 -14.60 -17.53
CA PRO A 165 -3.30 -13.53 -17.44
C PRO A 165 -4.60 -14.00 -16.77
N LYS A 166 -5.19 -13.14 -15.95
CA LYS A 166 -6.43 -13.37 -15.19
C LYS A 166 -6.29 -14.31 -13.99
N GLU A 167 -5.13 -14.88 -13.72
CA GLU A 167 -4.91 -15.56 -12.44
C GLU A 167 -5.10 -14.59 -11.28
N ALA A 168 -5.73 -15.09 -10.23
CA ALA A 168 -5.98 -14.33 -9.03
C ALA A 168 -5.95 -15.23 -7.79
N LEU A 169 -5.44 -14.68 -6.69
CA LEU A 169 -5.45 -15.31 -5.39
C LEU A 169 -6.20 -14.42 -4.40
N CYS A 170 -7.19 -15.00 -3.73
CA CYS A 170 -7.92 -14.37 -2.64
C CYS A 170 -7.54 -15.05 -1.33
N VAL A 171 -6.99 -14.28 -0.39
CA VAL A 171 -6.47 -14.77 0.89
C VAL A 171 -7.11 -13.97 2.02
N TYR A 172 -7.47 -14.65 3.10
CA TYR A 172 -7.80 -14.02 4.36
C TYR A 172 -6.58 -14.12 5.30
N PHE A 173 -6.05 -12.99 5.74
CA PHE A 173 -4.98 -12.95 6.74
C PHE A 173 -5.56 -12.74 8.14
N ASP A 174 -5.09 -13.54 9.09
CA ASP A 174 -5.35 -13.32 10.52
C ASP A 174 -4.41 -12.24 11.10
N SER A 175 -4.60 -11.90 12.38
CA SER A 175 -3.79 -10.88 13.05
C SER A 175 -2.34 -11.29 13.31
N ALA A 176 -1.98 -12.54 13.04
CA ALA A 176 -0.61 -13.06 13.12
C ALA A 176 0.05 -13.16 11.73
N GLY A 177 -0.63 -12.70 10.67
CA GLY A 177 -0.13 -12.74 9.31
C GLY A 177 -0.24 -14.12 8.64
N ASN A 178 -1.01 -15.06 9.22
CA ASN A 178 -1.23 -16.35 8.59
C ASN A 178 -2.39 -16.25 7.60
N GLY A 179 -2.14 -16.66 6.37
CA GLY A 179 -3.12 -16.67 5.31
C GLY A 179 -3.96 -17.94 5.29
N THR A 180 -5.23 -17.76 4.94
CA THR A 180 -6.12 -18.84 4.52
C THR A 180 -6.58 -18.55 3.11
N ILE A 181 -6.31 -19.45 2.17
CA ILE A 181 -6.74 -19.31 0.79
C ILE A 181 -8.26 -19.45 0.73
N ILE A 182 -8.92 -18.40 0.28
CA ILE A 182 -10.37 -18.38 0.06
C ILE A 182 -10.68 -18.84 -1.37
N GLU A 183 -9.88 -18.35 -2.34
CA GLU A 183 -10.06 -18.71 -3.74
C GLU A 183 -8.73 -18.62 -4.48
N ASN A 184 -8.49 -19.58 -5.37
CA ASN A 184 -7.36 -19.63 -6.30
C ASN A 184 -7.91 -19.76 -7.73
N VAL A 185 -7.91 -18.66 -8.47
CA VAL A 185 -8.43 -18.59 -9.83
C VAL A 185 -7.29 -18.76 -10.82
N GLY A 186 -7.43 -19.68 -11.75
CA GLY A 186 -6.50 -19.90 -12.85
C GLY A 186 -5.27 -20.75 -12.49
N GLY A 187 -5.10 -21.15 -11.22
CA GLY A 187 -4.02 -22.06 -10.82
C GLY A 187 -2.74 -21.36 -10.38
N VAL A 188 -2.86 -20.28 -9.61
CA VAL A 188 -1.72 -19.63 -8.93
C VAL A 188 -0.92 -20.66 -8.18
N VAL A 189 0.39 -20.72 -8.43
CA VAL A 189 1.31 -21.69 -7.80
C VAL A 189 1.84 -21.11 -6.49
N LEU A 190 1.74 -21.90 -5.43
CA LEU A 190 2.32 -21.58 -4.12
C LEU A 190 3.63 -22.36 -3.90
N SER A 191 4.65 -21.69 -3.39
CA SER A 191 5.98 -22.27 -3.12
C SER A 191 6.66 -21.66 -1.90
#